data_66d6bba6b3fa1c8e757607b13deb9e23
#
_entry.id   66d6bba6b3fa1c8e757607b13deb9e23
#
_cell.length_a   1.000
_cell.length_b   1.000
_cell.length_c   1.000
_cell.angle_alpha   90.00
_cell.angle_beta   90.00
_cell.angle_gamma   90.00
#
_symmetry.space_group_name_H-M   'P 1'
#
loop_
_entity.id
_entity.type
_entity.pdbx_description
1 polymer ?
#
loop_
_entity_poly.entity_id
_entity_poly.type
_entity_poly.pdbx_seq_one_letter_code
_entity_poly.pdbx_strand_id
1 'polypeptide(L)'
;EVIAPTFRHDLFRIADLAEEVARFYGYDNIPTTLPSGEATTGKLSFKLRVEQVARDIAEFCGFSQGMTYSFESPKVFDKLLLPEDSDLRKAIPIMNPLGEDYSIMRTSSLNGMLTSLATNYNRRNKDVKLYELANIYLPKALPLTELPDERVQFTLGMYGEGDFFTMK
;
A
#
# COMPACT_ATOMS: atom_id res chain seq x y z
N GLU A 1 25.23 38.83 0.68
CA GLU A 1 25.25 37.91 1.83
C GLU A 1 23.95 38.10 2.61
N VAL A 2 23.28 37.02 2.95
CA VAL A 2 22.03 37.00 3.73
C VAL A 2 22.29 36.23 5.01
N ILE A 3 22.00 36.85 6.15
CA ILE A 3 22.09 36.22 7.46
C ILE A 3 20.66 35.97 7.95
N ALA A 4 20.26 34.71 8.00
CA ALA A 4 18.94 34.34 8.51
C ALA A 4 18.90 34.55 10.05
N PRO A 5 17.83 35.14 10.61
CA PRO A 5 17.64 35.19 12.04
C PRO A 5 17.57 33.82 12.68
N THR A 6 18.05 33.63 13.87
CA THR A 6 18.13 32.34 14.57
C THR A 6 16.78 31.69 14.85
N PHE A 7 15.69 32.45 14.82
CA PHE A 7 14.33 31.92 14.98
C PHE A 7 13.71 31.36 13.66
N ARG A 8 14.34 31.62 12.49
CA ARG A 8 13.91 31.13 11.19
C ARG A 8 14.67 29.83 10.90
N HIS A 9 14.16 28.72 11.43
CA HIS A 9 14.73 27.37 11.24
C HIS A 9 14.45 26.78 9.89
N ASP A 10 13.73 27.46 9.03
CA ASP A 10 13.28 27.07 7.71
C ASP A 10 14.16 27.61 6.58
N LEU A 11 15.07 28.57 6.87
CA LEU A 11 15.89 29.24 5.85
C LEU A 11 17.31 28.65 5.78
N PHE A 12 17.44 27.52 5.06
CA PHE A 12 18.74 26.83 4.88
C PHE A 12 19.32 26.93 3.48
N ARG A 13 18.48 27.12 2.47
CA ARG A 13 18.87 27.02 1.05
C ARG A 13 18.52 28.27 0.30
N ILE A 14 19.13 28.46 -0.87
CA ILE A 14 18.82 29.57 -1.79
C ILE A 14 17.32 29.53 -2.17
N ALA A 15 16.74 28.35 -2.30
CA ALA A 15 15.32 28.21 -2.61
C ALA A 15 14.40 28.80 -1.53
N ASP A 16 14.76 28.65 -0.26
CA ASP A 16 14.01 29.20 0.86
C ASP A 16 14.06 30.74 0.86
N LEU A 17 15.21 31.31 0.51
CA LEU A 17 15.34 32.78 0.33
C LEU A 17 14.56 33.26 -0.90
N ALA A 18 14.54 32.50 -1.98
CA ALA A 18 13.76 32.82 -3.18
C ALA A 18 12.26 32.81 -2.87
N GLU A 19 11.80 31.86 -2.04
CA GLU A 19 10.41 31.83 -1.56
C GLU A 19 10.04 33.09 -0.79
N GLU A 20 10.90 33.55 0.15
CA GLU A 20 10.66 34.78 0.89
C GLU A 20 10.60 36.02 -0.03
N VAL A 21 11.51 36.11 -1.00
CA VAL A 21 11.46 37.17 -2.02
C VAL A 21 10.16 37.12 -2.81
N ALA A 22 9.76 35.91 -3.27
CA ALA A 22 8.52 35.72 -4.04
C ALA A 22 7.28 36.09 -3.23
N ARG A 23 7.29 35.80 -1.92
CA ARG A 23 6.19 36.15 -1.00
C ARG A 23 6.02 37.67 -0.88
N PHE A 24 7.13 38.41 -0.73
CA PHE A 24 7.08 39.89 -0.67
C PHE A 24 6.78 40.53 -2.03
N TYR A 25 7.28 39.92 -3.12
CA TYR A 25 6.99 40.39 -4.47
C TYR A 25 5.52 40.15 -4.86
N GLY A 26 4.91 39.11 -4.32
CA GLY A 26 3.58 38.65 -4.59
C GLY A 26 3.58 37.54 -5.63
N TYR A 27 3.05 36.38 -5.27
CA TYR A 27 2.99 35.22 -6.18
C TYR A 27 2.17 35.51 -7.45
N ASP A 28 1.15 36.35 -7.36
CA ASP A 28 0.33 36.75 -8.51
C ASP A 28 1.12 37.54 -9.59
N ASN A 29 2.27 38.09 -9.22
CA ASN A 29 3.14 38.79 -10.17
C ASN A 29 4.09 37.85 -10.90
N ILE A 30 4.14 36.57 -10.52
CA ILE A 30 4.98 35.55 -11.18
C ILE A 30 4.22 35.00 -12.38
N PRO A 31 4.73 35.14 -13.63
CA PRO A 31 4.03 34.67 -14.80
C PRO A 31 3.89 33.16 -14.80
N THR A 32 2.71 32.66 -15.17
CA THR A 32 2.48 31.24 -15.39
C THR A 32 3.17 30.81 -16.67
N THR A 33 3.98 29.76 -16.57
CA THR A 33 4.66 29.15 -17.72
C THR A 33 4.21 27.70 -17.88
N LEU A 34 4.11 27.26 -19.13
CA LEU A 34 3.88 25.84 -19.41
C LEU A 34 5.20 25.07 -19.31
N PRO A 35 5.19 23.89 -18.67
CA PRO A 35 6.37 23.04 -18.69
C PRO A 35 6.75 22.67 -20.13
N SER A 36 8.02 22.71 -20.46
CA SER A 36 8.53 22.24 -21.75
C SER A 36 9.37 20.97 -21.54
N GLY A 37 9.20 20.01 -22.42
CA GLY A 37 9.94 18.76 -22.35
C GLY A 37 9.66 17.91 -23.59
N GLU A 38 10.43 16.85 -23.76
CA GLU A 38 10.14 15.88 -24.81
C GLU A 38 8.82 15.15 -24.51
N ALA A 39 7.95 15.11 -25.51
CA ALA A 39 6.73 14.32 -25.42
C ALA A 39 7.07 12.83 -25.49
N THR A 40 6.81 12.10 -24.42
CA THR A 40 6.96 10.64 -24.37
C THR A 40 5.62 9.97 -24.42
N THR A 41 5.51 8.87 -25.16
CA THR A 41 4.29 8.05 -25.15
C THR A 41 4.19 7.31 -23.83
N GLY A 42 3.26 7.74 -22.98
CA GLY A 42 2.94 7.02 -21.75
C GLY A 42 2.32 5.65 -22.07
N LYS A 43 2.85 4.59 -21.48
CA LYS A 43 2.27 3.25 -21.56
C LYS A 43 2.51 2.48 -20.28
N LEU A 44 1.59 1.58 -19.97
CA LEU A 44 1.77 0.67 -18.84
C LEU A 44 2.92 -0.31 -19.11
N SER A 45 3.76 -0.56 -18.12
CA SER A 45 4.70 -1.67 -18.16
C SER A 45 3.95 -3.01 -18.25
N PHE A 46 4.63 -4.07 -18.64
CA PHE A 46 4.02 -5.40 -18.70
C PHE A 46 3.39 -5.80 -17.36
N LYS A 47 4.11 -5.58 -16.25
CA LYS A 47 3.61 -5.86 -14.90
C LYS A 47 2.30 -5.11 -14.61
N LEU A 48 2.27 -3.79 -14.81
CA LEU A 48 1.08 -2.97 -14.56
C LEU A 48 -0.09 -3.35 -15.47
N ARG A 49 0.18 -3.82 -16.69
CA ARG A 49 -0.87 -4.32 -17.58
C ARG A 49 -1.48 -5.62 -17.07
N VAL A 50 -0.64 -6.56 -16.58
CA VAL A 50 -1.12 -7.81 -15.98
C VAL A 50 -1.97 -7.52 -14.74
N GLU A 51 -1.53 -6.61 -13.88
CA GLU A 51 -2.29 -6.19 -12.70
C GLU A 51 -3.64 -5.56 -13.08
N GLN A 52 -3.66 -4.72 -14.14
CA GLN A 52 -4.90 -4.12 -14.62
C GLN A 52 -5.87 -5.18 -15.14
N VAL A 53 -5.38 -6.13 -15.95
CA VAL A 53 -6.21 -7.24 -16.45
C VAL A 53 -6.77 -8.08 -15.29
N ALA A 54 -5.96 -8.33 -14.25
CA ALA A 54 -6.44 -9.06 -13.07
C ALA A 54 -7.57 -8.33 -12.35
N ARG A 55 -7.48 -6.99 -12.21
CA ARG A 55 -8.57 -6.16 -11.66
C ARG A 55 -9.82 -6.24 -12.53
N ASP A 56 -9.68 -5.99 -13.82
CA ASP A 56 -10.80 -5.98 -14.77
C ASP A 56 -11.56 -7.32 -14.75
N ILE A 57 -10.84 -8.45 -14.70
CA ILE A 57 -11.44 -9.79 -14.61
C ILE A 57 -12.16 -9.98 -13.27
N ALA A 58 -11.54 -9.58 -12.14
CA ALA A 58 -12.18 -9.72 -10.84
C ALA A 58 -13.48 -8.89 -10.77
N GLU A 59 -13.45 -7.66 -11.25
CA GLU A 59 -14.61 -6.77 -11.29
C GLU A 59 -15.70 -7.32 -12.22
N PHE A 60 -15.31 -7.84 -13.38
CA PHE A 60 -16.25 -8.51 -14.29
C PHE A 60 -16.92 -9.72 -13.65
N CYS A 61 -16.22 -10.45 -12.78
CA CYS A 61 -16.77 -11.56 -11.99
C CYS A 61 -17.58 -11.10 -10.77
N GLY A 62 -17.78 -9.79 -10.59
CA GLY A 62 -18.60 -9.22 -9.53
C GLY A 62 -17.87 -9.07 -8.19
N PHE A 63 -16.54 -9.07 -8.18
CA PHE A 63 -15.77 -8.77 -6.99
C PHE A 63 -15.57 -7.25 -6.84
N SER A 64 -15.57 -6.78 -5.59
CA SER A 64 -15.19 -5.42 -5.23
C SER A 64 -13.75 -5.37 -4.74
N GLN A 65 -13.02 -4.33 -5.11
CA GLN A 65 -11.64 -4.14 -4.63
C GLN A 65 -11.63 -3.76 -3.16
N GLY A 66 -10.85 -4.48 -2.37
CA GLY A 66 -10.46 -4.12 -1.02
C GLY A 66 -9.02 -3.63 -0.99
N MET A 67 -8.71 -2.76 -0.03
CA MET A 67 -7.35 -2.36 0.30
C MET A 67 -7.17 -2.46 1.81
N THR A 68 -6.26 -3.32 2.25
CA THR A 68 -5.96 -3.53 3.66
C THR A 68 -4.57 -3.00 4.02
N TYR A 69 -4.31 -2.78 5.30
CA TYR A 69 -3.02 -2.31 5.74
C TYR A 69 -1.90 -3.33 5.48
N SER A 70 -0.72 -2.81 5.13
CA SER A 70 0.50 -3.63 5.02
C SER A 70 1.12 -3.97 6.37
N PHE A 71 0.58 -3.44 7.45
CA PHE A 71 1.04 -3.64 8.83
C PHE A 71 0.11 -4.59 9.56
N GLU A 72 0.68 -5.51 10.31
CA GLU A 72 -0.06 -6.53 11.03
C GLU A 72 0.52 -6.79 12.44
N SER A 73 -0.25 -7.51 13.24
CA SER A 73 0.20 -8.04 14.51
C SER A 73 0.94 -9.37 14.31
N PRO A 74 2.01 -9.67 15.05
CA PRO A 74 2.61 -11.01 15.05
C PRO A 74 1.63 -12.14 15.36
N LYS A 75 0.53 -11.86 16.05
CA LYS A 75 -0.55 -12.82 16.36
C LYS A 75 -1.26 -13.36 15.10
N VAL A 76 -1.04 -12.72 13.93
CA VAL A 76 -1.63 -13.15 12.67
C VAL A 76 -1.23 -14.57 12.28
N PHE A 77 -0.02 -14.96 12.59
CA PHE A 77 0.50 -16.28 12.21
C PHE A 77 -0.25 -17.42 12.90
N ASP A 78 -0.60 -17.22 14.18
CA ASP A 78 -1.39 -18.19 14.94
C ASP A 78 -2.85 -18.18 14.52
N LYS A 79 -3.41 -17.01 14.20
CA LYS A 79 -4.78 -16.89 13.64
C LYS A 79 -4.91 -17.61 12.30
N LEU A 80 -3.88 -17.58 11.47
CA LEU A 80 -3.84 -18.28 10.18
C LEU A 80 -3.41 -19.75 10.31
N LEU A 81 -3.14 -20.23 11.54
CA LEU A 81 -2.68 -21.58 11.82
C LEU A 81 -1.43 -21.96 11.02
N LEU A 82 -0.54 -21.00 10.80
CA LEU A 82 0.71 -21.27 10.09
C LEU A 82 1.61 -22.17 10.95
N PRO A 83 2.26 -23.18 10.35
CA PRO A 83 3.26 -24.01 11.05
C PRO A 83 4.37 -23.16 11.68
N GLU A 84 4.93 -23.61 12.78
CA GLU A 84 5.99 -22.87 13.51
C GLU A 84 7.25 -22.63 12.65
N ASP A 85 7.56 -23.56 11.76
CA ASP A 85 8.69 -23.53 10.84
C ASP A 85 8.41 -22.79 9.52
N SER A 86 7.21 -22.23 9.37
CA SER A 86 6.82 -21.52 8.14
C SER A 86 7.68 -20.28 7.90
N ASP A 87 8.21 -20.13 6.70
CA ASP A 87 8.93 -18.93 6.29
C ASP A 87 8.06 -17.65 6.33
N LEU A 88 6.74 -17.79 6.23
CA LEU A 88 5.82 -16.67 6.36
C LEU A 88 5.78 -16.06 7.77
N ARG A 89 6.28 -16.77 8.79
CA ARG A 89 6.44 -16.22 10.13
C ARG A 89 7.65 -15.29 10.27
N LYS A 90 8.56 -15.30 9.30
CA LYS A 90 9.72 -14.41 9.25
C LYS A 90 9.28 -13.04 8.74
N ALA A 91 8.68 -12.23 9.58
CA ALA A 91 8.21 -10.90 9.22
C ALA A 91 9.18 -9.80 9.64
N ILE A 92 9.15 -8.70 8.92
CA ILE A 92 9.99 -7.53 9.19
C ILE A 92 9.37 -6.73 10.33
N PRO A 93 10.06 -6.53 11.46
CA PRO A 93 9.56 -5.69 12.53
C PRO A 93 9.65 -4.21 12.13
N ILE A 94 8.64 -3.43 12.52
CA ILE A 94 8.61 -1.97 12.33
C ILE A 94 9.27 -1.33 13.54
N MET A 95 10.21 -0.43 13.31
CA MET A 95 11.01 0.19 14.36
C MET A 95 10.20 1.10 15.28
N ASN A 96 9.19 1.80 14.74
CA ASN A 96 8.32 2.72 15.45
C ASN A 96 6.83 2.44 15.14
N PRO A 97 6.31 1.28 15.55
CA PRO A 97 4.95 0.88 15.20
C PRO A 97 3.89 1.76 15.88
N LEU A 98 2.73 1.86 15.25
CA LEU A 98 1.55 2.54 15.83
C LEU A 98 0.98 1.81 17.06
N GLY A 99 1.39 0.57 17.28
CA GLY A 99 0.99 -0.30 18.37
C GLY A 99 1.32 -1.75 18.03
N GLU A 100 1.10 -2.67 18.98
CA GLU A 100 1.39 -4.10 18.81
C GLU A 100 0.65 -4.70 17.59
N ASP A 101 -0.57 -4.24 17.34
CA ASP A 101 -1.40 -4.73 16.22
C ASP A 101 -0.90 -4.30 14.83
N TYR A 102 0.10 -3.42 14.77
CA TYR A 102 0.69 -2.88 13.53
C TYR A 102 2.22 -2.91 13.58
N SER A 103 2.78 -3.95 14.19
CA SER A 103 4.22 -3.98 14.54
C SER A 103 5.10 -4.73 13.55
N ILE A 104 4.51 -5.40 12.57
CA ILE A 104 5.25 -6.13 11.52
C ILE A 104 4.69 -5.81 10.14
N MET A 105 5.54 -5.99 9.11
CA MET A 105 5.09 -5.97 7.72
C MET A 105 4.46 -7.32 7.37
N ARG A 106 3.34 -7.30 6.63
CA ARG A 106 2.65 -8.52 6.21
C ARG A 106 3.50 -9.37 5.27
N THR A 107 3.52 -10.66 5.50
CA THR A 107 4.10 -11.67 4.60
C THR A 107 3.06 -12.35 3.72
N SER A 108 1.77 -12.07 3.96
CA SER A 108 0.63 -12.52 3.16
C SER A 108 -0.51 -11.50 3.28
N SER A 109 -1.32 -11.34 2.25
CA SER A 109 -2.54 -10.51 2.29
C SER A 109 -3.78 -11.27 2.82
N LEU A 110 -3.61 -12.53 3.18
CA LEU A 110 -4.73 -13.41 3.56
C LEU A 110 -5.46 -12.94 4.82
N ASN A 111 -4.71 -12.48 5.85
CA ASN A 111 -5.33 -11.99 7.09
C ASN A 111 -6.21 -10.76 6.86
N GLY A 112 -5.73 -9.80 6.06
CA GLY A 112 -6.52 -8.60 5.71
C GLY A 112 -7.81 -8.97 5.01
N MET A 113 -7.75 -9.89 4.05
CA MET A 113 -8.92 -10.41 3.34
C MET A 113 -9.91 -11.12 4.28
N LEU A 114 -9.43 -12.05 5.10
CA LEU A 114 -10.29 -12.78 6.05
C LEU A 114 -10.91 -11.85 7.08
N THR A 115 -10.17 -10.86 7.57
CA THR A 115 -10.68 -9.85 8.51
C THR A 115 -11.78 -9.00 7.87
N SER A 116 -11.60 -8.62 6.60
CA SER A 116 -12.60 -7.87 5.85
C SER A 116 -13.87 -8.68 5.63
N LEU A 117 -13.74 -9.95 5.27
CA LEU A 117 -14.87 -10.86 5.14
C LEU A 117 -15.59 -11.06 6.47
N ALA A 118 -14.86 -11.33 7.56
CA ALA A 118 -15.43 -11.49 8.89
C ALA A 118 -16.18 -10.22 9.36
N THR A 119 -15.63 -9.05 9.08
CA THR A 119 -16.29 -7.76 9.41
C THR A 119 -17.60 -7.62 8.67
N ASN A 120 -17.66 -7.95 7.40
CA ASN A 120 -18.88 -7.91 6.61
C ASN A 120 -19.89 -8.95 7.09
N TYR A 121 -19.44 -10.17 7.39
CA TYR A 121 -20.28 -11.23 7.94
C TYR A 121 -20.93 -10.80 9.27
N ASN A 122 -20.15 -10.24 10.19
CA ASN A 122 -20.63 -9.75 11.47
C ASN A 122 -21.63 -8.59 11.33
N ARG A 123 -21.55 -7.84 10.23
CA ARG A 123 -22.53 -6.80 9.86
C ARG A 123 -23.74 -7.35 9.12
N ARG A 124 -23.87 -8.68 9.02
CA ARG A 124 -24.98 -9.39 8.38
C ARG A 124 -25.13 -9.09 6.88
N ASN A 125 -24.05 -8.73 6.20
CA ASN A 125 -24.03 -8.72 4.74
C ASN A 125 -24.14 -10.18 4.27
N LYS A 126 -25.10 -10.47 3.40
CA LYS A 126 -25.39 -11.87 3.01
C LYS A 126 -24.40 -12.43 2.02
N ASP A 127 -24.03 -11.60 1.03
CA ASP A 127 -23.17 -11.99 -0.08
C ASP A 127 -22.05 -10.99 -0.21
N VAL A 128 -20.82 -11.46 -0.17
CA VAL A 128 -19.61 -10.62 -0.28
C VAL A 128 -18.60 -11.30 -1.17
N LYS A 129 -18.08 -10.54 -2.14
CA LYS A 129 -16.98 -10.91 -3.00
C LYS A 129 -15.96 -9.80 -3.00
N LEU A 130 -14.78 -10.05 -2.47
CA LEU A 130 -13.70 -9.09 -2.37
C LEU A 130 -12.44 -9.61 -3.07
N TYR A 131 -11.70 -8.70 -3.69
CA TYR A 131 -10.35 -8.98 -4.17
C TYR A 131 -9.38 -7.90 -3.71
N GLU A 132 -8.12 -8.23 -3.60
CA GLU A 132 -7.04 -7.31 -3.30
C GLU A 132 -5.79 -7.66 -4.12
N LEU A 133 -5.18 -6.66 -4.74
CA LEU A 133 -3.82 -6.72 -5.27
C LEU A 133 -2.92 -5.97 -4.29
N ALA A 134 -2.14 -6.71 -3.53
CA ALA A 134 -1.44 -6.22 -2.36
C ALA A 134 0.04 -6.59 -2.36
N ASN A 135 0.91 -5.65 -2.03
CA ASN A 135 2.31 -5.99 -1.79
C ASN A 135 2.44 -6.79 -0.49
N ILE A 136 3.23 -7.84 -0.53
CA ILE A 136 3.74 -8.60 0.59
C ILE A 136 5.26 -8.41 0.67
N TYR A 137 5.83 -8.59 1.86
CA TYR A 137 7.22 -8.23 2.14
C TYR A 137 7.95 -9.43 2.74
N LEU A 138 8.82 -10.05 1.95
CA LEU A 138 9.54 -11.25 2.35
C LEU A 138 11.01 -10.89 2.63
N PRO A 139 11.47 -10.93 3.88
CA PRO A 139 12.84 -10.63 4.20
C PRO A 139 13.76 -11.74 3.69
N LYS A 140 14.90 -11.37 3.12
CA LYS A 140 15.97 -12.32 2.77
C LYS A 140 16.78 -12.72 3.99
N ALA A 141 16.93 -11.80 4.95
CA ALA A 141 17.56 -12.01 6.23
C ALA A 141 16.94 -11.11 7.30
N LEU A 142 17.01 -11.53 8.56
CA LEU A 142 16.64 -10.71 9.72
C LEU A 142 17.80 -10.70 10.72
N PRO A 143 18.22 -9.52 11.22
CA PRO A 143 17.76 -8.18 10.87
C PRO A 143 18.03 -7.85 9.40
N LEU A 144 17.25 -6.91 8.82
CA LEU A 144 17.40 -6.51 7.42
C LEU A 144 18.80 -5.92 7.16
N THR A 145 19.48 -6.46 6.15
CA THR A 145 20.73 -5.91 5.60
C THR A 145 20.58 -5.35 4.18
N GLU A 146 19.46 -5.67 3.54
CA GLU A 146 19.07 -5.22 2.22
C GLU A 146 17.55 -5.12 2.12
N LEU A 147 17.03 -4.53 1.05
CA LEU A 147 15.60 -4.44 0.81
C LEU A 147 14.96 -5.83 0.70
N PRO A 148 13.77 -6.02 1.28
CA PRO A 148 13.04 -7.27 1.18
C PRO A 148 12.60 -7.56 -0.27
N ASP A 149 12.22 -8.79 -0.53
CA ASP A 149 11.53 -9.16 -1.76
C ASP A 149 10.07 -8.69 -1.65
N GLU A 150 9.71 -7.67 -2.43
CA GLU A 150 8.35 -7.15 -2.51
C GLU A 150 7.62 -7.79 -3.68
N ARG A 151 6.56 -8.51 -3.38
CA ARG A 151 5.72 -9.18 -4.38
C ARG A 151 4.29 -8.71 -4.30
N VAL A 152 3.67 -8.54 -5.46
CA VAL A 152 2.23 -8.35 -5.53
C VAL A 152 1.56 -9.70 -5.38
N GLN A 153 0.69 -9.82 -4.40
CA GLN A 153 -0.18 -10.97 -4.20
C GLN A 153 -1.61 -10.62 -4.60
N PHE A 154 -2.22 -11.44 -5.43
CA PHE A 154 -3.64 -11.34 -5.77
C PHE A 154 -4.43 -12.28 -4.89
N THR A 155 -5.31 -11.73 -4.08
CA THR A 155 -6.13 -12.49 -3.12
C THR A 155 -7.60 -12.25 -3.40
N LEU A 156 -8.36 -13.32 -3.45
CA LEU A 156 -9.80 -13.33 -3.61
C LEU A 156 -10.44 -13.95 -2.37
N GLY A 157 -11.51 -13.36 -1.92
CA GLY A 157 -12.29 -13.90 -0.82
C GLY A 157 -13.78 -13.68 -1.06
N MET A 158 -14.59 -14.69 -0.79
CA MET A 158 -16.03 -14.61 -0.95
C MET A 158 -16.76 -15.51 0.03
N TYR A 159 -17.98 -15.12 0.34
CA TYR A 159 -18.99 -15.95 1.00
C TYR A 159 -20.37 -15.53 0.54
N GLY A 160 -21.36 -16.39 0.72
CA GLY A 160 -22.77 -16.09 0.41
C GLY A 160 -23.55 -17.32 -0.07
N GLU A 161 -24.84 -17.09 -0.29
CA GLU A 161 -25.76 -18.04 -0.91
C GLU A 161 -25.89 -17.65 -2.39
N GLY A 162 -25.11 -18.22 -3.27
CA GLY A 162 -25.17 -17.93 -4.69
C GLY A 162 -24.75 -19.11 -5.52
N ASP A 163 -24.79 -18.96 -6.85
CA ASP A 163 -24.41 -19.98 -7.82
C ASP A 163 -22.89 -20.30 -7.82
N PHE A 164 -22.23 -20.17 -6.67
CA PHE A 164 -20.81 -20.47 -6.50
C PHE A 164 -20.46 -21.94 -6.80
N PHE A 165 -21.47 -22.80 -6.76
CA PHE A 165 -21.30 -24.25 -6.98
C PHE A 165 -21.33 -24.67 -8.45
N THR A 166 -21.58 -23.76 -9.36
CA THR A 166 -21.58 -24.05 -10.80
C THR A 166 -20.20 -24.00 -11.45
N MET A 167 -19.18 -23.54 -10.72
CA MET A 167 -17.79 -23.73 -11.15
C MET A 167 -17.26 -25.08 -10.65
N LYS A 168 -17.68 -26.14 -11.32
CA LYS A 168 -17.04 -27.45 -11.21
C LYS A 168 -15.98 -27.61 -12.28
#